data_8b01f7d25666390bffb357d6146aed6c
#
_entry.id   8b01f7d25666390bffb357d6146aed6c
#
_cell.length_a   1.000
_cell.length_b   1.000
_cell.length_c   1.000
_cell.angle_alpha   90.00
_cell.angle_beta   90.00
_cell.angle_gamma   90.00
#
_symmetry.space_group_name_H-M   'P 1'
#
loop_
_entity.id
_entity.type
_entity.pdbx_description
1 polymer ?
#
loop_
_entity_poly.entity_id
_entity_poly.type
_entity_poly.pdbx_seq_one_letter_code
_entity_poly.pdbx_strand_id
1 'polypeptide(L)'
;MDSIYSINIERAVLSSIFFNPEELEDVLGVLKPKDFYLPAHKAIFEAIVKLHSEDMPIDEDFVRNRVDKKEVNDNVLLEILSANPITNTAAYVKEIKDASVKRELATLATTIKKVAIEDDISANEALDTIQGELYKISTNSATSELKDMQTVTSDTLAYIEKMKKLGNKYLIGQTTGFEAL
;
A
#
# COMPACT_ATOMS: atom_id res chain seq x y z
N MET A 1 -16.87 9.72 -7.85
CA MET A 1 -15.92 8.78 -8.52
C MET A 1 -14.46 9.22 -8.35
N ASP A 2 -14.19 10.25 -7.56
CA ASP A 2 -12.87 10.90 -7.51
C ASP A 2 -11.89 10.33 -6.47
N SER A 3 -12.29 9.35 -5.66
CA SER A 3 -11.47 8.84 -4.55
C SER A 3 -10.37 7.84 -4.94
N ILE A 4 -10.32 7.39 -6.21
CA ILE A 4 -9.33 6.42 -6.66
C ILE A 4 -8.09 7.10 -7.25
N TYR A 5 -8.20 8.40 -7.58
CA TYR A 5 -7.19 9.19 -8.29
C TYR A 5 -6.97 10.54 -7.59
N SER A 6 -6.32 10.52 -6.45
CA SER A 6 -6.09 11.76 -5.71
C SER A 6 -4.71 12.36 -6.00
N ILE A 7 -4.56 12.91 -7.20
CA ILE A 7 -3.31 13.53 -7.68
C ILE A 7 -2.81 14.63 -6.73
N ASN A 8 -3.71 15.42 -6.16
CA ASN A 8 -3.34 16.49 -5.23
C ASN A 8 -2.79 15.93 -3.90
N ILE A 9 -3.30 14.77 -3.45
CA ILE A 9 -2.80 14.10 -2.25
C ILE A 9 -1.39 13.54 -2.51
N GLU A 10 -1.18 12.91 -3.66
CA GLU A 10 0.15 12.44 -4.06
C GLU A 10 1.17 13.57 -4.11
N ARG A 11 0.78 14.69 -4.76
CA ARG A 11 1.61 15.89 -4.84
C ARG A 11 1.97 16.44 -3.48
N ALA A 12 1.00 16.51 -2.56
CA ALA A 12 1.22 17.01 -1.21
C ALA A 12 2.17 16.12 -0.40
N VAL A 13 2.07 14.79 -0.51
CA VAL A 13 3.00 13.86 0.14
C VAL A 13 4.42 14.02 -0.41
N LEU A 14 4.57 14.07 -1.74
CA LEU A 14 5.88 14.30 -2.35
C LEU A 14 6.48 15.64 -1.93
N SER A 15 5.67 16.70 -1.90
CA SER A 15 6.08 18.02 -1.40
C SER A 15 6.58 17.94 0.05
N SER A 16 5.84 17.26 0.93
CA SER A 16 6.25 17.12 2.34
C SER A 16 7.60 16.42 2.49
N ILE A 17 7.88 15.39 1.68
CA ILE A 17 9.18 14.71 1.68
C ILE A 17 10.33 15.65 1.25
N PHE A 18 10.11 16.50 0.24
CA PHE A 18 11.13 17.48 -0.16
C PHE A 18 11.44 18.51 0.93
N PHE A 19 10.42 18.96 1.66
CA PHE A 19 10.58 19.95 2.73
C PHE A 19 11.02 19.33 4.07
N ASN A 20 10.63 18.08 4.34
CA ASN A 20 10.95 17.34 5.55
C ASN A 20 11.40 15.91 5.20
N PRO A 21 12.65 15.71 4.77
CA PRO A 21 13.15 14.38 4.39
C PRO A 21 13.08 13.34 5.53
N GLU A 22 13.03 13.78 6.78
CA GLU A 22 12.89 12.91 7.96
C GLU A 22 11.55 12.13 7.97
N GLU A 23 10.51 12.66 7.32
CA GLU A 23 9.22 11.97 7.20
C GLU A 23 9.25 10.79 6.22
N LEU A 24 10.31 10.66 5.43
CA LEU A 24 10.40 9.62 4.39
C LEU A 24 10.35 8.21 4.98
N GLU A 25 10.98 7.96 6.12
CA GLU A 25 10.98 6.62 6.73
C GLU A 25 9.56 6.16 7.08
N ASP A 26 8.74 7.06 7.63
CA ASP A 26 7.34 6.78 7.94
C ASP A 26 6.52 6.52 6.66
N VAL A 27 6.79 7.26 5.59
CA VAL A 27 6.15 7.07 4.29
C VAL A 27 6.56 5.73 3.67
N LEU A 28 7.86 5.36 3.73
CA LEU A 28 8.39 4.09 3.21
C LEU A 28 7.83 2.87 3.95
N GLY A 29 7.48 3.03 5.22
CA GLY A 29 6.80 1.99 6.00
C GLY A 29 5.43 1.60 5.42
N VAL A 30 4.81 2.46 4.63
CA VAL A 30 3.44 2.28 4.11
C VAL A 30 3.39 2.25 2.59
N LEU A 31 4.03 3.21 1.93
CA LEU A 31 3.95 3.40 0.47
C LEU A 31 5.13 2.79 -0.27
N LYS A 32 4.81 2.26 -1.44
CA LYS A 32 5.77 1.83 -2.46
C LYS A 32 5.54 2.66 -3.72
N PRO A 33 6.53 2.77 -4.64
CA PRO A 33 6.36 3.52 -5.89
C PRO A 33 5.10 3.16 -6.68
N LYS A 34 4.71 1.87 -6.68
CA LYS A 34 3.50 1.39 -7.36
C LYS A 34 2.19 1.97 -6.81
N ASP A 35 2.20 2.50 -5.58
CA ASP A 35 1.01 3.05 -4.94
C ASP A 35 0.63 4.42 -5.50
N PHE A 36 1.54 5.10 -6.18
CA PHE A 36 1.26 6.34 -6.90
C PHE A 36 0.55 6.09 -8.22
N TYR A 37 -0.45 6.90 -8.52
CA TYR A 37 -1.24 6.80 -9.74
C TYR A 37 -0.55 7.42 -10.95
N LEU A 38 0.00 8.65 -10.78
CA LEU A 38 0.69 9.32 -11.87
C LEU A 38 2.08 8.69 -12.10
N PRO A 39 2.40 8.30 -13.35
CA PRO A 39 3.72 7.78 -13.68
C PRO A 39 4.86 8.70 -13.26
N ALA A 40 4.69 10.02 -13.42
CA ALA A 40 5.67 11.00 -13.01
C ALA A 40 5.89 11.02 -11.49
N HIS A 41 4.82 10.94 -10.68
CA HIS A 41 4.92 10.86 -9.23
C HIS A 41 5.58 9.57 -8.78
N LYS A 42 5.24 8.44 -9.43
CA LYS A 42 5.90 7.16 -9.21
C LYS A 42 7.41 7.25 -9.47
N ALA A 43 7.82 7.81 -10.62
CA ALA A 43 9.23 7.95 -10.98
C ALA A 43 9.99 8.87 -10.00
N ILE A 44 9.36 9.95 -9.55
CA ILE A 44 9.93 10.85 -8.54
C ILE A 44 10.11 10.10 -7.22
N PHE A 45 9.10 9.36 -6.77
CA PHE A 45 9.20 8.60 -5.52
C PHE A 45 10.25 7.48 -5.62
N GLU A 46 10.37 6.80 -6.75
CA GLU A 46 11.45 5.83 -7.01
C GLU A 46 12.84 6.47 -6.92
N ALA A 47 13.01 7.68 -7.47
CA ALA A 47 14.25 8.42 -7.37
C ALA A 47 14.57 8.81 -5.91
N ILE A 48 13.58 9.27 -5.15
CA ILE A 48 13.71 9.58 -3.72
C ILE A 48 14.14 8.34 -2.93
N VAL A 49 13.49 7.19 -3.14
CA VAL A 49 13.84 5.92 -2.48
C VAL A 49 15.29 5.51 -2.76
N LYS A 50 15.73 5.66 -4.01
CA LYS A 50 17.12 5.36 -4.40
C LYS A 50 18.11 6.31 -3.73
N LEU A 51 17.84 7.62 -3.75
CA LEU A 51 18.70 8.61 -3.07
C LEU A 51 18.82 8.29 -1.59
N HIS A 52 17.72 8.00 -0.92
CA HIS A 52 17.72 7.60 0.48
C HIS A 52 18.55 6.35 0.73
N SER A 53 18.42 5.31 -0.10
CA SER A 53 19.21 4.07 0.04
C SER A 53 20.71 4.25 -0.21
N GLU A 54 21.10 5.30 -0.90
CA GLU A 54 22.49 5.68 -1.20
C GLU A 54 23.05 6.74 -0.23
N ASP A 55 22.27 7.10 0.80
CA ASP A 55 22.61 8.16 1.76
C ASP A 55 22.92 9.51 1.10
N MET A 56 22.17 9.82 0.03
CA MET A 56 22.29 11.05 -0.76
C MET A 56 21.22 12.07 -0.38
N PRO A 57 21.49 13.36 -0.55
CA PRO A 57 20.50 14.40 -0.29
C PRO A 57 19.23 14.22 -1.15
N ILE A 58 18.07 14.48 -0.52
CA ILE A 58 16.78 14.47 -1.18
C ILE A 58 16.37 15.90 -1.45
N ASP A 59 16.81 16.41 -2.59
CA ASP A 59 16.47 17.74 -3.08
C ASP A 59 16.09 17.72 -4.56
N GLU A 60 15.66 18.87 -5.07
CA GLU A 60 15.20 19.01 -6.45
C GLU A 60 16.27 18.61 -7.46
N ASP A 61 17.50 19.03 -7.26
CA ASP A 61 18.59 18.82 -8.23
C ASP A 61 18.99 17.34 -8.30
N PHE A 62 19.11 16.68 -7.14
CA PHE A 62 19.42 15.25 -7.09
C PHE A 62 18.29 14.40 -7.68
N VAL A 63 17.04 14.71 -7.38
CA VAL A 63 15.88 14.00 -7.96
C VAL A 63 15.79 14.23 -9.46
N ARG A 64 15.94 15.48 -9.92
CA ARG A 64 15.92 15.83 -11.34
C ARG A 64 16.98 15.07 -12.16
N ASN A 65 18.14 14.81 -11.57
CA ASN A 65 19.22 14.07 -12.22
C ASN A 65 18.98 12.55 -12.26
N ARG A 66 18.06 12.04 -11.45
CA ARG A 66 17.75 10.60 -11.34
C ARG A 66 16.52 10.16 -12.12
N VAL A 67 15.64 11.09 -12.46
CA VAL A 67 14.42 10.80 -13.22
C VAL A 67 14.65 10.89 -14.73
N ASP A 68 13.90 10.09 -15.49
CA ASP A 68 13.88 10.25 -16.95
C ASP A 68 13.08 11.52 -17.31
N LYS A 69 13.73 12.43 -18.02
CA LYS A 69 13.10 13.69 -18.48
C LYS A 69 11.90 13.49 -19.41
N LYS A 70 11.73 12.29 -19.97
CA LYS A 70 10.55 11.96 -20.76
C LYS A 70 9.33 11.66 -19.88
N GLU A 71 9.55 11.13 -18.70
CA GLU A 71 8.49 10.78 -17.75
C GLU A 71 8.19 11.94 -16.79
N VAL A 72 9.22 12.68 -16.39
CA VAL A 72 9.13 13.78 -15.44
C VAL A 72 9.66 15.05 -16.09
N ASN A 73 8.77 15.95 -16.45
CA ASN A 73 9.15 17.28 -16.92
C ASN A 73 9.31 18.27 -15.74
N ASP A 74 10.01 19.37 -15.99
CA ASP A 74 10.28 20.38 -14.96
C ASP A 74 9.00 20.98 -14.36
N ASN A 75 7.89 21.03 -15.10
CA ASN A 75 6.62 21.55 -14.59
C ASN A 75 6.05 20.66 -13.49
N VAL A 76 6.19 19.33 -13.59
CA VAL A 76 5.71 18.40 -12.52
C VAL A 76 6.49 18.64 -11.23
N LEU A 77 7.81 18.79 -11.31
CA LEU A 77 8.63 19.09 -10.13
C LEU A 77 8.24 20.45 -9.51
N LEU A 78 8.06 21.46 -10.35
CA LEU A 78 7.60 22.77 -9.88
C LEU A 78 6.23 22.72 -9.23
N GLU A 79 5.30 21.95 -9.78
CA GLU A 79 3.98 21.75 -9.19
C GLU A 79 4.05 21.07 -7.82
N ILE A 80 4.94 20.10 -7.65
CA ILE A 80 5.15 19.42 -6.36
C ILE A 80 5.77 20.38 -5.36
N LEU A 81 6.83 21.09 -5.73
CA LEU A 81 7.52 22.05 -4.85
C LEU A 81 6.66 23.27 -4.51
N SER A 82 5.71 23.61 -5.37
CA SER A 82 4.74 24.70 -5.12
C SER A 82 3.54 24.25 -4.29
N ALA A 83 3.38 22.96 -4.04
CA ALA A 83 2.32 22.48 -3.17
C ALA A 83 2.65 22.83 -1.71
N ASN A 84 1.63 23.18 -0.94
CA ASN A 84 1.84 23.42 0.47
C ASN A 84 2.17 22.11 1.20
N PRO A 85 3.27 22.06 1.97
CA PRO A 85 3.55 20.91 2.80
C PRO A 85 2.42 20.70 3.81
N ILE A 86 2.12 19.43 4.06
CA ILE A 86 1.02 19.01 4.94
C ILE A 86 1.56 18.74 6.36
N THR A 87 0.71 18.97 7.36
CA THR A 87 1.08 18.73 8.77
C THR A 87 0.70 17.32 9.26
N ASN A 88 -0.10 16.58 8.49
CA ASN A 88 -0.54 15.23 8.84
C ASN A 88 -0.30 14.28 7.67
N THR A 89 0.97 14.01 7.42
CA THR A 89 1.42 13.14 6.32
C THR A 89 0.84 11.74 6.42
N ALA A 90 0.67 11.19 7.62
CA ALA A 90 0.13 9.86 7.85
C ALA A 90 -1.29 9.68 7.28
N ALA A 91 -2.17 10.68 7.41
CA ALA A 91 -3.53 10.60 6.86
C ALA A 91 -3.52 10.57 5.33
N TYR A 92 -2.65 11.36 4.70
CA TYR A 92 -2.51 11.40 3.24
C TYR A 92 -1.87 10.13 2.68
N VAL A 93 -0.86 9.60 3.36
CA VAL A 93 -0.22 8.33 3.04
C VAL A 93 -1.24 7.18 3.05
N LYS A 94 -2.10 7.14 4.08
CA LYS A 94 -3.18 6.16 4.16
C LYS A 94 -4.16 6.29 3.00
N GLU A 95 -4.54 7.50 2.62
CA GLU A 95 -5.45 7.74 1.49
C GLU A 95 -4.85 7.28 0.15
N ILE A 96 -3.55 7.53 -0.09
CA ILE A 96 -2.84 7.00 -1.27
C ILE A 96 -2.87 5.47 -1.26
N LYS A 97 -2.59 4.85 -0.10
CA LYS A 97 -2.60 3.40 0.04
C LYS A 97 -3.96 2.80 -0.25
N ASP A 98 -5.02 3.37 0.34
CA ASP A 98 -6.40 2.93 0.12
C ASP A 98 -6.80 3.06 -1.36
N ALA A 99 -6.42 4.17 -2.00
CA ALA A 99 -6.65 4.38 -3.43
C ALA A 99 -5.89 3.34 -4.29
N SER A 100 -4.65 3.02 -3.94
CA SER A 100 -3.85 1.98 -4.61
C SER A 100 -4.50 0.61 -4.51
N VAL A 101 -4.92 0.20 -3.32
CA VAL A 101 -5.61 -1.08 -3.10
C VAL A 101 -6.92 -1.15 -3.91
N LYS A 102 -7.69 -0.07 -3.94
CA LYS A 102 -8.91 -0.01 -4.76
C LYS A 102 -8.62 -0.17 -6.25
N ARG A 103 -7.52 0.40 -6.77
CA ARG A 103 -7.09 0.20 -8.16
C ARG A 103 -6.67 -1.25 -8.42
N GLU A 104 -5.93 -1.87 -7.50
CA GLU A 104 -5.57 -3.29 -7.61
C GLU A 104 -6.82 -4.19 -7.61
N LEU A 105 -7.81 -3.92 -6.76
CA LEU A 105 -9.09 -4.65 -6.74
C LEU A 105 -9.89 -4.45 -8.04
N ALA A 106 -9.91 -3.25 -8.61
CA ALA A 106 -10.56 -2.99 -9.89
C ALA A 106 -9.89 -3.76 -11.04
N THR A 107 -8.55 -3.85 -11.01
CA THR A 107 -7.78 -4.66 -11.97
C THR A 107 -8.09 -6.15 -11.79
N LEU A 108 -8.12 -6.63 -10.55
CA LEU A 108 -8.48 -8.01 -10.23
C LEU A 108 -9.90 -8.35 -10.72
N ALA A 109 -10.87 -7.45 -10.55
CA ALA A 109 -12.23 -7.66 -11.07
C ALA A 109 -12.24 -7.88 -12.59
N THR A 110 -11.39 -7.17 -13.32
CA THR A 110 -11.22 -7.37 -14.78
C THR A 110 -10.61 -8.73 -15.08
N THR A 111 -9.61 -9.14 -14.30
CA THR A 111 -8.97 -10.46 -14.41
C THR A 111 -9.96 -11.57 -14.10
N ILE A 112 -10.76 -11.44 -13.03
CA ILE A 112 -11.82 -12.39 -12.66
C ILE A 112 -12.79 -12.56 -13.82
N LYS A 113 -13.25 -11.44 -14.41
CA LYS A 113 -14.17 -11.50 -15.55
C LYS A 113 -13.54 -12.24 -16.74
N LYS A 114 -12.28 -11.99 -17.04
CA LYS A 114 -11.55 -12.65 -18.12
C LYS A 114 -11.46 -14.15 -17.88
N VAL A 115 -10.93 -14.56 -16.73
CA VAL A 115 -10.71 -15.97 -16.37
C VAL A 115 -12.03 -16.76 -16.28
N ALA A 116 -13.12 -16.12 -15.84
CA ALA A 116 -14.45 -16.75 -15.74
C ALA A 116 -15.10 -17.05 -17.10
N ILE A 117 -14.63 -16.42 -18.18
CA ILE A 117 -15.18 -16.57 -19.53
C ILE A 117 -14.27 -17.43 -20.42
N GLU A 118 -13.04 -17.69 -19.98
CA GLU A 118 -12.05 -18.46 -20.73
C GLU A 118 -12.39 -19.96 -20.70
N ASP A 119 -12.71 -20.54 -21.87
CA ASP A 119 -13.15 -21.94 -21.98
C ASP A 119 -12.04 -22.97 -21.72
N ASP A 120 -10.77 -22.56 -21.79
CA ASP A 120 -9.60 -23.44 -21.66
C ASP A 120 -9.16 -23.67 -20.20
N ILE A 121 -9.80 -22.99 -19.25
CA ILE A 121 -9.45 -23.04 -17.82
C ILE A 121 -10.56 -23.72 -17.03
N SER A 122 -10.21 -24.71 -16.22
CA SER A 122 -11.18 -25.34 -15.33
C SER A 122 -11.64 -24.39 -14.21
N ALA A 123 -12.86 -24.59 -13.69
CA ALA A 123 -13.37 -23.76 -12.60
C ALA A 123 -12.47 -23.75 -11.36
N ASN A 124 -11.82 -24.87 -11.06
CA ASN A 124 -10.89 -24.97 -9.93
C ASN A 124 -9.61 -24.14 -10.16
N GLU A 125 -9.02 -24.22 -11.34
CA GLU A 125 -7.85 -23.40 -11.72
C GLU A 125 -8.17 -21.91 -11.72
N ALA A 126 -9.39 -21.55 -12.16
CA ALA A 126 -9.88 -20.17 -12.10
C ALA A 126 -9.95 -19.68 -10.64
N LEU A 127 -10.52 -20.48 -9.74
CA LEU A 127 -10.60 -20.15 -8.31
C LEU A 127 -9.23 -20.02 -7.67
N ASP A 128 -8.31 -20.94 -7.95
CA ASP A 128 -6.95 -20.90 -7.41
C ASP A 128 -6.20 -19.63 -7.87
N THR A 129 -6.36 -19.27 -9.13
CA THR A 129 -5.77 -18.04 -9.69
C THR A 129 -6.30 -16.80 -8.99
N ILE A 130 -7.63 -16.69 -8.82
CA ILE A 130 -8.28 -15.55 -8.17
C ILE A 130 -7.87 -15.45 -6.70
N GLN A 131 -7.82 -16.57 -5.98
CA GLN A 131 -7.39 -16.61 -4.58
C GLN A 131 -5.93 -16.16 -4.44
N GLY A 132 -5.05 -16.61 -5.33
CA GLY A 132 -3.65 -16.21 -5.34
C GLY A 132 -3.47 -14.70 -5.56
N GLU A 133 -4.20 -14.10 -6.49
CA GLU A 133 -4.14 -12.64 -6.73
C GLU A 133 -4.74 -11.86 -5.56
N LEU A 134 -5.86 -12.29 -4.99
CA LEU A 134 -6.46 -11.66 -3.82
C LEU A 134 -5.53 -11.71 -2.60
N TYR A 135 -4.83 -12.83 -2.41
CA TYR A 135 -3.84 -12.99 -1.35
C TYR A 135 -2.67 -12.01 -1.52
N LYS A 136 -2.15 -11.83 -2.75
CA LYS A 136 -1.10 -10.85 -3.05
C LYS A 136 -1.53 -9.42 -2.69
N ILE A 137 -2.77 -9.03 -3.05
CA ILE A 137 -3.32 -7.72 -2.71
C ILE A 137 -3.42 -7.58 -1.19
N SER A 138 -3.95 -8.58 -0.49
CA SER A 138 -4.10 -8.57 0.96
C SER A 138 -2.75 -8.43 1.69
N THR A 139 -1.73 -9.19 1.29
CA THR A 139 -0.40 -9.11 1.89
C THR A 139 0.33 -7.81 1.58
N ASN A 140 0.13 -7.23 0.39
CA ASN A 140 0.70 -5.94 0.03
C ASN A 140 -0.02 -4.75 0.68
N SER A 141 -1.30 -4.92 1.02
CA SER A 141 -2.09 -3.90 1.72
C SER A 141 -1.92 -3.95 3.23
N ALA A 142 -1.50 -5.10 3.77
CA ALA A 142 -1.10 -5.17 5.16
C ALA A 142 0.14 -4.28 5.35
N THR A 143 -0.11 -3.01 5.66
CA THR A 143 0.90 -2.20 6.30
C THR A 143 1.30 -2.97 7.55
N SER A 144 2.58 -3.27 7.70
CA SER A 144 3.07 -3.64 9.01
C SER A 144 2.91 -2.39 9.89
N GLU A 145 1.70 -2.15 10.38
CA GLU A 145 1.57 -1.35 11.57
C GLU A 145 2.46 -2.06 12.58
N LEU A 146 3.60 -1.49 12.84
CA LEU A 146 4.36 -1.77 14.05
C LEU A 146 3.41 -1.35 15.19
N LYS A 147 2.48 -2.25 15.53
CA LYS A 147 1.66 -2.06 16.72
C LYS A 147 2.63 -2.02 17.87
N ASP A 148 2.57 -0.96 18.65
CA ASP A 148 3.37 -0.90 19.86
C ASP A 148 3.05 -2.14 20.73
N MET A 149 4.03 -2.59 21.51
CA MET A 149 3.90 -3.79 22.35
C MET A 149 2.69 -3.68 23.29
N GLN A 150 2.31 -2.47 23.69
CA GLN A 150 1.19 -2.19 24.58
C GLN A 150 -0.14 -2.47 23.88
N THR A 151 -0.29 -2.05 22.63
CA THR A 151 -1.47 -2.31 21.79
C THR A 151 -1.60 -3.80 21.49
N VAL A 152 -0.49 -4.48 21.12
CA VAL A 152 -0.49 -5.93 20.87
C VAL A 152 -0.89 -6.71 22.14
N THR A 153 -0.35 -6.32 23.28
CA THR A 153 -0.68 -6.96 24.57
C THR A 153 -2.14 -6.75 24.93
N SER A 154 -2.67 -5.53 24.77
CA SER A 154 -4.07 -5.20 25.02
C SER A 154 -5.03 -5.99 24.12
N ASP A 155 -4.76 -6.05 22.81
CA ASP A 155 -5.54 -6.81 21.84
C ASP A 155 -5.54 -8.31 22.17
N THR A 156 -4.37 -8.84 22.57
CA THR A 156 -4.21 -10.25 22.96
C THR A 156 -4.98 -10.58 24.22
N LEU A 157 -4.92 -9.72 25.23
CA LEU A 157 -5.70 -9.90 26.47
C LEU A 157 -7.21 -9.86 26.20
N ALA A 158 -7.67 -8.89 25.40
CA ALA A 158 -9.07 -8.79 25.00
C ALA A 158 -9.54 -10.04 24.22
N TYR A 159 -8.68 -10.59 23.35
CA TYR A 159 -8.96 -11.83 22.65
C TYR A 159 -9.06 -13.03 23.60
N ILE A 160 -8.13 -13.16 24.55
CA ILE A 160 -8.13 -14.22 25.56
C ILE A 160 -9.40 -14.13 26.45
N GLU A 161 -9.78 -12.93 26.88
CA GLU A 161 -10.99 -12.72 27.66
C GLU A 161 -12.26 -13.10 26.88
N LYS A 162 -12.32 -12.73 25.58
CA LYS A 162 -13.41 -13.13 24.70
C LYS A 162 -13.50 -14.65 24.56
N MET A 163 -12.36 -15.32 24.40
CA MET A 163 -12.31 -16.79 24.33
C MET A 163 -12.72 -17.47 25.65
N LYS A 164 -12.30 -16.92 26.80
CA LYS A 164 -12.75 -17.41 28.11
C LYS A 164 -14.27 -17.29 28.30
N LYS A 165 -14.89 -16.20 27.84
CA LYS A 165 -16.35 -15.98 27.90
C LYS A 165 -17.12 -16.92 26.99
N LEU A 166 -16.55 -17.34 25.86
CA LEU A 166 -17.16 -18.29 24.90
C LEU A 166 -17.12 -19.75 25.39
N GLY A 167 -16.32 -20.04 26.44
CA GLY A 167 -16.15 -21.37 27.00
C GLY A 167 -15.51 -22.38 26.07
N ASN A 168 -15.22 -23.59 26.58
CA ASN A 168 -14.53 -24.67 25.81
C ASN A 168 -15.34 -25.26 24.64
N LYS A 169 -16.36 -24.59 24.14
CA LYS A 169 -17.22 -25.07 23.05
C LYS A 169 -16.67 -24.77 21.64
N TYR A 170 -15.61 -24.00 21.55
CA TYR A 170 -15.00 -23.68 20.23
C TYR A 170 -13.56 -24.18 20.23
N LEU A 171 -13.31 -25.23 19.48
CA LEU A 171 -11.98 -25.66 19.11
C LEU A 171 -11.34 -24.54 18.25
N ILE A 172 -10.26 -23.95 18.77
CA ILE A 172 -9.43 -22.98 18.03
C ILE A 172 -8.55 -23.79 17.07
N GLY A 173 -9.08 -24.09 15.89
CA GLY A 173 -8.36 -24.83 14.85
C GLY A 173 -9.34 -25.34 13.80
N GLN A 174 -8.82 -25.66 12.62
CA GLN A 174 -9.59 -26.41 11.62
C GLN A 174 -9.80 -27.83 12.14
N THR A 175 -11.06 -28.28 12.16
CA THR A 175 -11.35 -29.68 12.47
C THR A 175 -10.75 -30.55 11.38
N THR A 176 -10.06 -31.61 11.76
CA THR A 176 -9.50 -32.60 10.82
C THR A 176 -10.61 -33.45 10.17
N GLY A 177 -11.87 -33.27 10.56
CA GLY A 177 -13.00 -34.08 10.08
C GLY A 177 -13.05 -35.51 10.64
N PHE A 178 -12.13 -35.89 11.53
CA PHE A 178 -12.16 -37.17 12.23
C PHE A 178 -12.78 -37.00 13.62
N GLU A 179 -13.88 -37.72 13.91
CA GLU A 179 -14.61 -37.63 15.18
C GLU A 179 -13.93 -38.35 16.36
N ALA A 180 -12.84 -39.06 16.10
CA ALA A 180 -12.09 -39.78 17.12
C ALA A 180 -10.59 -39.81 16.80
N LEU A 181 -9.85 -39.02 17.49
CA LEU A 181 -8.44 -39.15 17.78
C LEU A 181 -8.23 -38.83 19.24
#